data_e9b95527991b74d985fdcd5ca05cb73e
#
_entry.id   e9b95527991b74d985fdcd5ca05cb73e
#
_cell.length_a   1.000
_cell.length_b   1.000
_cell.length_c   1.000
_cell.angle_alpha   90.00
_cell.angle_beta   90.00
_cell.angle_gamma   90.00
#
_symmetry.space_group_name_H-M   'P 1'
#
loop_
_entity.id
_entity.type
_entity.pdbx_description
1 polymer ?
#
loop_
_entity_poly.entity_id
_entity_poly.type
_entity_poly.pdbx_seq_one_letter_code
_entity_poly.pdbx_strand_id
1 'polypeptide(L)'
;MILTEKEKEKLHKAMLSYLKSASYPQSAEIFEREANISGDLGPADILEKKWSSVVRLQQKVMSLQSELDTLKEEMAFYGPGKKLSDSNKVSENLPRAPERYNLLGHREPVTALSFHPVYSVFASCSEDGSIRIWDYETGNLEKILKGHTATVNCVAFEPNNGQLLVSCAADLSIKLWSFETFECTKTLHGHDHNVSCVRFLPAGDFILSSSRDQSIKLWEVSTGFCIKTYLGHTEWVRSLTVNVDGSLFASCSNDETVMVWGLEATQPIVILSGHENVVETVAFANKEAIALLLTSKNKNGEEEKRGKCPEFIASSGRDKTIRIWDVWNGSCLLILRGHDNWVKSILFHPSGKYLISCSDDKSIRVWDLSSGSSAKKLLDAHGHFILTIAMNPRYPLLASGSVDKSIKIWECR
;
A
#
# COMPACT_ATOMS: atom_id res chain seq x y z
N MET A 1 -23.02 21.69 3.00
CA MET A 1 -21.78 21.65 3.82
C MET A 1 -21.37 23.10 4.05
N ILE A 2 -21.34 23.57 5.29
CA ILE A 2 -20.96 24.94 5.63
C ILE A 2 -19.47 24.88 6.00
N LEU A 3 -18.63 25.63 5.28
CA LEU A 3 -17.19 25.74 5.53
C LEU A 3 -16.94 26.26 6.94
N THR A 4 -16.00 25.68 7.64
CA THR A 4 -15.50 26.21 8.93
C THR A 4 -14.78 27.53 8.71
N GLU A 5 -14.68 28.39 9.74
CA GLU A 5 -13.98 29.68 9.64
C GLU A 5 -12.52 29.56 9.18
N LYS A 6 -11.81 28.51 9.62
CA LYS A 6 -10.45 28.19 9.16
C LYS A 6 -10.38 27.82 7.67
N GLU A 7 -11.40 27.11 7.17
CA GLU A 7 -11.46 26.74 5.75
C GLU A 7 -11.80 27.96 4.88
N LYS A 8 -12.67 28.86 5.36
CA LYS A 8 -12.96 30.13 4.68
C LYS A 8 -11.71 31.01 4.62
N GLU A 9 -10.94 31.11 5.69
CA GLU A 9 -9.70 31.89 5.72
C GLU A 9 -8.65 31.33 4.73
N LYS A 10 -8.48 29.99 4.67
CA LYS A 10 -7.61 29.33 3.69
C LYS A 10 -8.07 29.58 2.25
N LEU A 11 -9.40 29.56 2.00
CA LEU A 11 -9.96 29.85 0.69
C LEU A 11 -9.72 31.30 0.28
N HIS A 12 -9.95 32.25 1.18
CA HIS A 12 -9.72 33.68 0.92
C HIS A 12 -8.25 33.97 0.62
N LYS A 13 -7.31 33.36 1.37
CA LYS A 13 -5.86 33.46 1.09
C LYS A 13 -5.48 32.92 -0.28
N ALA A 14 -6.05 31.76 -0.67
CA ALA A 14 -5.80 31.19 -2.00
C ALA A 14 -6.38 32.05 -3.14
N MET A 15 -7.58 32.64 -2.94
CA MET A 15 -8.18 33.57 -3.92
C MET A 15 -7.36 34.84 -4.08
N LEU A 16 -6.88 35.41 -2.97
CA LEU A 16 -6.03 36.61 -3.02
C LEU A 16 -4.68 36.33 -3.72
N SER A 17 -4.06 35.19 -3.44
CA SER A 17 -2.85 34.73 -4.11
C SER A 17 -3.06 34.58 -5.62
N TYR A 18 -4.18 33.99 -6.04
CA TYR A 18 -4.55 33.85 -7.44
C TYR A 18 -4.77 35.22 -8.11
N LEU A 19 -5.51 36.13 -7.50
CA LEU A 19 -5.77 37.46 -8.06
C LEU A 19 -4.46 38.27 -8.27
N LYS A 20 -3.51 38.13 -7.33
CA LYS A 20 -2.18 38.74 -7.46
C LYS A 20 -1.34 38.12 -8.59
N SER A 21 -1.39 36.79 -8.76
CA SER A 21 -0.63 36.10 -9.82
C SER A 21 -1.25 36.30 -11.21
N ALA A 22 -2.57 36.36 -11.30
CA ALA A 22 -3.31 36.53 -12.56
C ALA A 22 -3.37 38.00 -13.03
N SER A 23 -2.61 38.91 -12.41
CA SER A 23 -2.51 40.32 -12.79
C SER A 23 -3.80 41.13 -12.66
N TYR A 24 -4.58 40.86 -11.61
CA TYR A 24 -5.76 41.66 -11.23
C TYR A 24 -5.52 42.51 -9.97
N PRO A 25 -4.61 43.54 -10.00
CA PRO A 25 -4.16 44.24 -8.78
C PRO A 25 -5.29 45.01 -8.08
N GLN A 26 -6.19 45.65 -8.82
CA GLN A 26 -7.30 46.41 -8.24
C GLN A 26 -8.30 45.49 -7.50
N SER A 27 -8.64 44.35 -8.09
CA SER A 27 -9.52 43.37 -7.46
C SER A 27 -8.86 42.73 -6.23
N ALA A 28 -7.55 42.49 -6.28
CA ALA A 28 -6.79 41.97 -5.15
C ALA A 28 -6.77 42.92 -3.97
N GLU A 29 -6.56 44.24 -4.19
CA GLU A 29 -6.57 45.25 -3.13
C GLU A 29 -7.95 45.40 -2.46
N ILE A 30 -9.03 45.40 -3.25
CA ILE A 30 -10.38 45.46 -2.71
C ILE A 30 -10.69 44.21 -1.88
N PHE A 31 -10.38 43.03 -2.40
CA PHE A 31 -10.61 41.75 -1.72
C PHE A 31 -9.77 41.62 -0.43
N GLU A 32 -8.53 42.11 -0.43
CA GLU A 32 -7.66 42.11 0.75
C GLU A 32 -8.25 42.95 1.90
N ARG A 33 -8.86 44.10 1.57
CA ARG A 33 -9.51 44.98 2.52
C ARG A 33 -10.81 44.38 3.07
N GLU A 34 -11.66 43.84 2.19
CA GLU A 34 -12.97 43.29 2.57
C GLU A 34 -12.83 41.97 3.38
N ALA A 35 -11.91 41.11 3.00
CA ALA A 35 -11.67 39.84 3.66
C ALA A 35 -10.76 39.93 4.90
N ASN A 36 -10.19 41.12 5.17
CA ASN A 36 -9.32 41.43 6.32
C ASN A 36 -8.18 40.38 6.51
N ILE A 37 -7.51 40.03 5.40
CA ILE A 37 -6.50 38.97 5.37
C ILE A 37 -5.15 39.58 5.76
N SER A 38 -4.53 39.03 6.81
CA SER A 38 -3.17 39.37 7.23
C SER A 38 -2.30 38.11 7.27
N GLY A 39 -1.09 38.14 6.68
CA GLY A 39 -0.10 37.08 6.76
C GLY A 39 0.33 36.50 5.41
N ASP A 40 1.11 35.43 5.44
CA ASP A 40 1.69 34.79 4.27
C ASP A 40 0.60 34.15 3.39
N LEU A 41 0.65 34.43 2.07
CA LEU A 41 -0.39 34.06 1.11
C LEU A 41 -0.21 32.64 0.54
N GLY A 42 0.90 31.98 0.82
CA GLY A 42 1.21 30.68 0.24
C GLY A 42 1.46 30.69 -1.28
N PRO A 43 1.68 29.53 -1.90
CA PRO A 43 1.97 29.41 -3.34
C PRO A 43 0.80 29.86 -4.23
N ALA A 44 1.12 30.56 -5.34
CA ALA A 44 0.14 31.18 -6.24
C ALA A 44 -0.80 30.19 -6.97
N ASP A 45 -0.37 28.94 -7.15
CA ASP A 45 -1.04 27.93 -7.98
C ASP A 45 -2.00 27.00 -7.21
N ILE A 46 -2.21 27.23 -5.92
CA ILE A 46 -3.09 26.36 -5.10
C ILE A 46 -4.54 26.37 -5.61
N LEU A 47 -5.05 27.53 -6.01
CA LEU A 47 -6.43 27.65 -6.47
C LEU A 47 -6.63 26.94 -7.82
N GLU A 48 -5.70 27.12 -8.75
CA GLU A 48 -5.75 26.46 -10.06
C GLU A 48 -5.65 24.94 -9.97
N LYS A 49 -4.75 24.45 -9.10
CA LYS A 49 -4.60 23.00 -8.85
C LYS A 49 -5.83 22.40 -8.20
N LYS A 50 -6.43 23.09 -7.21
CA LYS A 50 -7.69 22.65 -6.60
C LYS A 50 -8.86 22.69 -7.58
N TRP A 51 -8.95 23.74 -8.40
CA TRP A 51 -10.00 23.87 -9.41
C TRP A 51 -9.89 22.79 -10.49
N SER A 52 -8.70 22.52 -11.03
CA SER A 52 -8.50 21.45 -11.99
C SER A 52 -8.80 20.06 -11.40
N SER A 53 -8.51 19.84 -10.12
CA SER A 53 -8.93 18.63 -9.41
C SER A 53 -10.45 18.51 -9.30
N VAL A 54 -11.16 19.60 -9.00
CA VAL A 54 -12.63 19.62 -8.92
C VAL A 54 -13.25 19.35 -10.28
N VAL A 55 -12.76 19.99 -11.35
CA VAL A 55 -13.23 19.76 -12.72
C VAL A 55 -13.00 18.30 -13.14
N ARG A 56 -11.84 17.74 -12.83
CA ARG A 56 -11.50 16.32 -13.11
C ARG A 56 -12.42 15.37 -12.35
N LEU A 57 -12.69 15.65 -11.07
CA LEU A 57 -13.64 14.88 -10.26
C LEU A 57 -15.07 14.97 -10.79
N GLN A 58 -15.50 16.15 -11.25
CA GLN A 58 -16.83 16.30 -11.85
C GLN A 58 -16.94 15.51 -13.16
N GLN A 59 -15.93 15.55 -14.02
CA GLN A 59 -15.89 14.74 -15.25
C GLN A 59 -15.93 13.24 -14.91
N LYS A 60 -15.21 12.80 -13.88
CA LYS A 60 -15.23 11.42 -13.41
C LYS A 60 -16.59 10.99 -12.86
N VAL A 61 -17.25 11.86 -12.08
CA VAL A 61 -18.61 11.62 -11.57
C VAL A 61 -19.59 11.48 -12.74
N MET A 62 -19.51 12.33 -13.75
CA MET A 62 -20.37 12.25 -14.93
C MET A 62 -20.12 10.96 -15.74
N SER A 63 -18.87 10.54 -15.92
CA SER A 63 -18.56 9.28 -16.59
C SER A 63 -19.07 8.06 -15.82
N LEU A 64 -18.88 8.04 -14.49
CA LEU A 64 -19.40 6.97 -13.64
C LEU A 64 -20.92 6.93 -13.58
N GLN A 65 -21.59 8.08 -13.60
CA GLN A 65 -23.04 8.15 -13.71
C GLN A 65 -23.54 7.58 -15.04
N SER A 66 -22.87 7.91 -16.15
CA SER A 66 -23.18 7.35 -17.47
C SER A 66 -22.99 5.84 -17.51
N GLU A 67 -21.90 5.31 -16.93
CA GLU A 67 -21.68 3.87 -16.82
C GLU A 67 -22.73 3.18 -15.94
N LEU A 68 -23.15 3.84 -14.86
CA LEU A 68 -24.19 3.34 -13.95
C LEU A 68 -25.56 3.30 -14.62
N ASP A 69 -25.85 4.27 -15.47
CA ASP A 69 -27.10 4.33 -16.21
C ASP A 69 -27.13 3.29 -17.34
N THR A 70 -26.00 3.07 -18.04
CA THR A 70 -25.89 1.98 -19.02
C THR A 70 -26.03 0.60 -18.37
N LEU A 71 -25.41 0.37 -17.21
CA LEU A 71 -25.59 -0.88 -16.47
C LEU A 71 -27.00 -1.08 -15.95
N LYS A 72 -27.70 0.00 -15.55
CA LYS A 72 -29.13 -0.07 -15.17
C LYS A 72 -30.02 -0.42 -16.35
N GLU A 73 -29.76 0.17 -17.52
CA GLU A 73 -30.49 -0.16 -18.76
C GLU A 73 -30.25 -1.62 -19.17
N GLU A 74 -29.02 -2.11 -19.07
CA GLU A 74 -28.70 -3.51 -19.30
C GLU A 74 -29.41 -4.44 -18.29
N MET A 75 -29.43 -4.09 -17.00
CA MET A 75 -30.19 -4.85 -15.99
C MET A 75 -31.69 -4.82 -16.21
N ALA A 76 -32.25 -3.71 -16.68
CA ALA A 76 -33.67 -3.58 -17.02
C ALA A 76 -34.05 -4.45 -18.24
N PHE A 77 -33.13 -4.59 -19.20
CA PHE A 77 -33.31 -5.44 -20.38
C PHE A 77 -33.30 -6.94 -20.04
N TYR A 78 -32.53 -7.33 -19.01
CA TYR A 78 -32.38 -8.74 -18.60
C TYR A 78 -33.40 -9.22 -17.57
N GLY A 79 -34.45 -8.55 -17.21
CA GLY A 79 -35.56 -8.98 -16.34
C GLY A 79 -35.24 -9.89 -15.16
N PRO A 80 -35.98 -9.93 -14.07
CA PRO A 80 -35.67 -10.76 -12.90
C PRO A 80 -35.97 -12.25 -13.21
N GLY A 81 -34.99 -13.02 -13.63
CA GLY A 81 -35.21 -14.47 -13.77
C GLY A 81 -34.31 -15.29 -14.66
N LYS A 82 -33.38 -14.74 -15.40
CA LYS A 82 -32.41 -15.56 -16.12
C LYS A 82 -31.11 -15.67 -15.34
N LYS A 83 -30.82 -16.87 -14.84
CA LYS A 83 -29.47 -17.26 -14.44
C LYS A 83 -28.54 -16.96 -15.62
N LEU A 84 -27.56 -16.10 -15.43
CA LEU A 84 -26.47 -15.92 -16.37
C LEU A 84 -25.72 -17.25 -16.50
N SER A 85 -26.06 -18.02 -17.56
CA SER A 85 -25.29 -19.14 -17.99
C SER A 85 -24.12 -18.63 -18.82
N ASP A 86 -22.92 -18.83 -18.31
CA ASP A 86 -21.66 -19.09 -19.02
C ASP A 86 -21.15 -18.17 -20.14
N SER A 87 -21.39 -16.87 -20.11
CA SER A 87 -20.67 -15.96 -21.01
C SER A 87 -20.03 -14.71 -20.37
N ASN A 88 -20.14 -14.52 -19.07
CA ASN A 88 -19.30 -13.56 -18.37
C ASN A 88 -18.06 -14.25 -17.79
N LYS A 89 -16.99 -14.36 -18.60
CA LYS A 89 -15.65 -14.27 -18.04
C LYS A 89 -15.58 -12.92 -17.34
N VAL A 90 -15.87 -12.90 -16.03
CA VAL A 90 -15.51 -11.79 -15.17
C VAL A 90 -14.04 -11.54 -15.51
N SER A 91 -13.73 -10.36 -16.05
CA SER A 91 -12.36 -10.03 -16.39
C SER A 91 -11.57 -10.20 -15.10
N GLU A 92 -10.63 -11.14 -15.09
CA GLU A 92 -9.92 -11.55 -13.86
C GLU A 92 -9.03 -10.44 -13.31
N ASN A 93 -9.08 -9.23 -13.90
CA ASN A 93 -8.34 -8.03 -13.53
C ASN A 93 -6.86 -8.30 -13.19
N LEU A 94 -6.21 -9.10 -14.05
CA LEU A 94 -4.82 -9.47 -13.87
C LEU A 94 -3.88 -8.54 -14.65
N PRO A 95 -2.70 -8.21 -14.09
CA PRO A 95 -1.77 -7.27 -14.70
C PRO A 95 -1.35 -7.72 -16.10
N ARG A 96 -1.31 -6.81 -17.06
CA ARG A 96 -0.99 -7.07 -18.47
C ARG A 96 0.08 -6.13 -18.99
N ALA A 97 0.95 -6.66 -19.84
CA ALA A 97 1.84 -5.86 -20.68
C ALA A 97 1.07 -5.30 -21.89
N PRO A 98 1.48 -4.13 -22.43
CA PRO A 98 2.55 -3.27 -21.94
C PRO A 98 2.16 -2.50 -20.67
N GLU A 99 3.14 -1.92 -20.00
CA GLU A 99 2.92 -0.99 -18.91
C GLU A 99 2.17 0.26 -19.37
N ARG A 100 1.30 0.79 -18.52
CA ARG A 100 0.59 2.05 -18.78
C ARG A 100 1.52 3.26 -18.68
N TYR A 101 2.36 3.26 -17.66
CA TYR A 101 3.37 4.29 -17.41
C TYR A 101 4.68 3.67 -16.95
N ASN A 102 5.77 4.30 -17.38
CA ASN A 102 7.11 4.07 -16.86
C ASN A 102 7.61 5.41 -16.28
N LEU A 103 7.59 5.49 -14.93
CA LEU A 103 7.88 6.71 -14.19
C LEU A 103 9.35 6.72 -13.79
N LEU A 104 10.06 7.71 -14.29
CA LEU A 104 11.48 7.94 -14.02
C LEU A 104 11.63 9.16 -13.13
N GLY A 105 12.61 9.12 -12.23
CA GLY A 105 12.89 10.27 -11.38
C GLY A 105 13.72 9.95 -10.15
N HIS A 106 13.52 8.79 -9.51
CA HIS A 106 14.41 8.36 -8.43
C HIS A 106 15.85 8.21 -8.93
N ARG A 107 16.80 8.53 -8.07
CA ARG A 107 18.24 8.46 -8.40
C ARG A 107 18.87 7.13 -8.04
N GLU A 108 18.21 6.38 -7.15
CA GLU A 108 18.63 5.10 -6.62
C GLU A 108 17.44 4.10 -6.60
N PRO A 109 17.65 2.81 -6.30
CA PRO A 109 16.60 1.79 -6.27
C PRO A 109 15.33 2.21 -5.53
N VAL A 110 14.16 1.80 -6.07
CA VAL A 110 12.85 2.01 -5.44
C VAL A 110 12.58 0.87 -4.48
N THR A 111 12.48 1.17 -3.19
CA THR A 111 12.40 0.18 -2.11
C THR A 111 10.98 -0.22 -1.73
N ALA A 112 10.03 0.73 -1.71
CA ALA A 112 8.63 0.43 -1.42
C ALA A 112 7.66 1.39 -2.11
N LEU A 113 6.42 0.93 -2.25
CA LEU A 113 5.30 1.62 -2.87
C LEU A 113 4.06 1.53 -1.98
N SER A 114 3.24 2.58 -1.96
CA SER A 114 1.95 2.58 -1.27
C SER A 114 0.95 3.46 -2.01
N PHE A 115 -0.23 2.92 -2.32
CA PHE A 115 -1.33 3.70 -2.90
C PHE A 115 -2.09 4.45 -1.81
N HIS A 116 -2.53 5.66 -2.15
CA HIS A 116 -3.41 6.42 -1.29
C HIS A 116 -4.83 5.80 -1.30
N PRO A 117 -5.48 5.68 -0.11
CA PRO A 117 -6.78 5.00 -0.04
C PRO A 117 -7.91 5.77 -0.72
N VAL A 118 -7.80 7.08 -0.90
CA VAL A 118 -8.87 7.94 -1.43
C VAL A 118 -8.50 8.65 -2.73
N TYR A 119 -7.34 9.28 -2.80
CA TYR A 119 -6.93 10.10 -3.95
C TYR A 119 -6.21 9.28 -5.02
N SER A 120 -6.17 9.80 -6.26
CA SER A 120 -5.53 9.19 -7.42
C SER A 120 -4.00 9.28 -7.39
N VAL A 121 -3.39 9.12 -6.23
CA VAL A 121 -1.96 9.21 -6.04
C VAL A 121 -1.38 7.98 -5.33
N PHE A 122 -0.09 7.81 -5.47
CA PHE A 122 0.68 6.84 -4.69
C PHE A 122 2.03 7.41 -4.27
N ALA A 123 2.57 6.87 -3.21
CA ALA A 123 3.90 7.20 -2.70
C ALA A 123 4.90 6.12 -3.10
N SER A 124 6.10 6.54 -3.46
CA SER A 124 7.27 5.68 -3.63
C SER A 124 8.40 6.16 -2.73
N CYS A 125 9.17 5.25 -2.19
CA CYS A 125 10.40 5.58 -1.49
C CYS A 125 11.61 4.88 -2.12
N SER A 126 12.80 5.41 -1.86
CA SER A 126 14.02 4.99 -2.54
C SER A 126 15.24 5.05 -1.62
N GLU A 127 16.27 4.36 -2.05
CA GLU A 127 17.61 4.44 -1.44
C GLU A 127 18.21 5.85 -1.57
N ASP A 128 17.67 6.73 -2.43
CA ASP A 128 18.08 8.14 -2.55
C ASP A 128 17.65 9.01 -1.36
N GLY A 129 17.02 8.44 -0.33
CA GLY A 129 16.55 9.14 0.87
C GLY A 129 15.29 9.98 0.64
N SER A 130 14.70 9.95 -0.54
CA SER A 130 13.49 10.71 -0.88
C SER A 130 12.25 9.83 -0.94
N ILE A 131 11.10 10.45 -0.66
CA ILE A 131 9.78 9.90 -0.91
C ILE A 131 9.15 10.78 -1.99
N ARG A 132 8.52 10.16 -2.98
CA ARG A 132 7.87 10.85 -4.09
C ARG A 132 6.41 10.49 -4.16
N ILE A 133 5.58 11.50 -4.40
CA ILE A 133 4.14 11.36 -4.59
C ILE A 133 3.85 11.54 -6.08
N TRP A 134 3.17 10.56 -6.67
CA TRP A 134 2.87 10.48 -8.08
C TRP A 134 1.37 10.38 -8.31
N ASP A 135 0.88 11.05 -9.32
CA ASP A 135 -0.47 10.84 -9.82
C ASP A 135 -0.46 9.65 -10.80
N TYR A 136 -1.21 8.59 -10.50
CA TYR A 136 -1.27 7.42 -11.38
C TYR A 136 -2.21 7.57 -12.59
N GLU A 137 -3.04 8.60 -12.63
CA GLU A 137 -3.90 8.89 -13.79
C GLU A 137 -3.11 9.62 -14.88
N THR A 138 -2.28 10.58 -14.50
CA THR A 138 -1.48 11.40 -15.42
C THR A 138 -0.04 10.93 -15.58
N GLY A 139 0.48 10.16 -14.62
CA GLY A 139 1.88 9.75 -14.59
C GLY A 139 2.84 10.86 -14.14
N ASN A 140 2.34 11.96 -13.58
CA ASN A 140 3.15 13.10 -13.19
C ASN A 140 3.65 12.99 -11.74
N LEU A 141 4.82 13.57 -11.48
CA LEU A 141 5.34 13.76 -10.14
C LEU A 141 4.66 14.98 -9.50
N GLU A 142 3.93 14.76 -8.41
CA GLU A 142 3.25 15.82 -7.67
C GLU A 142 4.15 16.49 -6.62
N LYS A 143 4.87 15.68 -5.83
CA LYS A 143 5.68 16.19 -4.72
C LYS A 143 6.87 15.30 -4.42
N ILE A 144 7.92 15.91 -3.84
CA ILE A 144 9.08 15.21 -3.29
C ILE A 144 9.16 15.57 -1.81
N LEU A 145 9.12 14.55 -0.94
CA LEU A 145 9.32 14.70 0.49
C LEU A 145 10.78 14.38 0.82
N LYS A 146 11.45 15.33 1.45
CA LYS A 146 12.85 15.21 1.87
C LYS A 146 12.93 15.40 3.37
N GLY A 147 13.77 14.61 4.04
CA GLY A 147 13.96 14.71 5.50
C GLY A 147 14.63 13.49 6.10
N HIS A 148 14.58 12.32 5.47
CA HIS A 148 15.45 11.21 5.81
C HIS A 148 16.87 11.48 5.34
N THR A 149 17.84 11.03 6.11
CA THR A 149 19.28 11.21 5.84
C THR A 149 19.94 9.98 5.23
N ALA A 150 19.21 8.87 5.19
CA ALA A 150 19.66 7.60 4.61
C ALA A 150 18.52 6.94 3.82
N THR A 151 18.76 5.71 3.31
CA THR A 151 17.83 4.88 2.56
C THR A 151 16.46 4.81 3.23
N VAL A 152 15.39 5.18 2.52
CA VAL A 152 14.01 4.96 2.97
C VAL A 152 13.59 3.53 2.58
N ASN A 153 13.29 2.70 3.57
CA ASN A 153 13.02 1.28 3.35
C ASN A 153 11.55 0.98 3.09
N CYS A 154 10.64 1.70 3.75
CA CYS A 154 9.21 1.47 3.62
C CYS A 154 8.41 2.75 3.76
N VAL A 155 7.25 2.78 3.11
CA VAL A 155 6.27 3.86 3.16
C VAL A 155 4.87 3.27 3.23
N ALA A 156 3.98 3.88 4.02
CA ALA A 156 2.59 3.46 4.11
C ALA A 156 1.67 4.66 4.36
N PHE A 157 0.53 4.70 3.67
CA PHE A 157 -0.54 5.64 3.98
C PHE A 157 -1.39 5.13 5.14
N GLU A 158 -1.95 6.05 5.89
CA GLU A 158 -3.02 5.78 6.84
C GLU A 158 -4.21 5.15 6.10
N PRO A 159 -4.78 4.02 6.60
CA PRO A 159 -5.77 3.26 5.83
C PRO A 159 -7.13 3.94 5.66
N ASN A 160 -7.55 4.82 6.59
CA ASN A 160 -8.88 5.41 6.59
C ASN A 160 -9.02 6.55 5.57
N ASN A 161 -8.40 7.69 5.86
CA ASN A 161 -8.52 8.90 5.06
C ASN A 161 -7.24 9.24 4.27
N GLY A 162 -6.12 8.58 4.58
CA GLY A 162 -4.83 8.86 3.98
C GLY A 162 -4.25 10.23 4.34
N GLN A 163 -4.72 10.85 5.43
CA GLN A 163 -4.22 12.16 5.85
C GLN A 163 -2.77 12.12 6.33
N LEU A 164 -2.33 10.97 6.78
CA LEU A 164 -0.97 10.75 7.23
C LEU A 164 -0.25 9.74 6.33
N LEU A 165 1.02 9.99 6.12
CA LEU A 165 1.95 9.07 5.52
C LEU A 165 3.01 8.76 6.56
N VAL A 166 3.39 7.49 6.70
CA VAL A 166 4.50 7.06 7.55
C VAL A 166 5.61 6.51 6.68
N SER A 167 6.84 6.80 7.05
CA SER A 167 8.03 6.23 6.41
C SER A 167 9.05 5.80 7.44
N CYS A 168 9.86 4.81 7.08
CA CYS A 168 10.99 4.38 7.91
C CYS A 168 12.26 4.25 7.07
N ALA A 169 13.39 4.46 7.72
CA ALA A 169 14.65 4.51 7.02
C ALA A 169 15.83 3.88 7.78
N ALA A 170 16.94 3.79 7.07
CA ALA A 170 18.22 3.34 7.62
C ALA A 170 18.86 4.36 8.57
N ASP A 171 18.33 5.58 8.66
CA ASP A 171 18.71 6.60 9.64
C ASP A 171 18.13 6.34 11.05
N LEU A 172 17.61 5.15 11.31
CA LEU A 172 17.02 4.67 12.56
C LEU A 172 15.71 5.39 12.94
N SER A 173 15.20 6.25 12.07
CA SER A 173 14.01 7.05 12.34
C SER A 173 12.79 6.56 11.58
N ILE A 174 11.63 6.82 12.18
CA ILE A 174 10.33 6.75 11.54
C ILE A 174 9.79 8.16 11.47
N LYS A 175 9.29 8.58 10.31
CA LYS A 175 8.73 9.92 10.12
C LYS A 175 7.26 9.84 9.74
N LEU A 176 6.49 10.73 10.36
CA LEU A 176 5.09 10.99 10.04
C LEU A 176 5.01 12.28 9.22
N TRP A 177 4.30 12.21 8.11
CA TRP A 177 4.11 13.32 7.18
C TRP A 177 2.64 13.64 7.06
N SER A 178 2.29 14.91 7.11
CA SER A 178 0.94 15.35 6.76
C SER A 178 0.76 15.35 5.25
N PHE A 179 -0.27 14.69 4.75
CA PHE A 179 -0.57 14.69 3.32
C PHE A 179 -1.16 16.03 2.84
N GLU A 180 -1.72 16.83 3.74
CA GLU A 180 -2.24 18.17 3.42
C GLU A 180 -1.11 19.18 3.17
N THR A 181 -0.08 19.21 4.06
CA THR A 181 1.02 20.18 3.99
C THR A 181 2.27 19.62 3.33
N PHE A 182 2.38 18.30 3.22
CA PHE A 182 3.58 17.57 2.78
C PHE A 182 4.81 17.80 3.67
N GLU A 183 4.59 18.17 4.93
CA GLU A 183 5.64 18.39 5.91
C GLU A 183 5.76 17.24 6.89
N CYS A 184 6.97 17.04 7.40
CA CYS A 184 7.21 16.07 8.48
C CYS A 184 6.63 16.63 9.79
N THR A 185 5.60 15.98 10.32
CA THR A 185 4.94 16.40 11.57
C THR A 185 5.63 15.85 12.80
N LYS A 186 6.15 14.62 12.72
CA LYS A 186 6.84 13.94 13.83
C LYS A 186 7.97 13.07 13.33
N THR A 187 9.01 12.94 14.15
CA THR A 187 10.08 11.97 13.97
C THR A 187 10.15 11.09 15.21
N LEU A 188 10.01 9.78 15.04
CA LEU A 188 10.02 8.79 16.10
C LEU A 188 11.40 8.13 16.15
N HIS A 189 11.99 8.10 17.32
CA HIS A 189 13.29 7.47 17.57
C HIS A 189 13.16 6.41 18.67
N GLY A 190 13.94 5.35 18.59
CA GLY A 190 13.95 4.29 19.61
C GLY A 190 14.33 2.92 19.10
N HIS A 191 14.49 2.74 17.77
CA HIS A 191 15.17 1.57 17.22
C HIS A 191 16.69 1.79 17.24
N ASP A 192 17.43 0.71 17.54
CA ASP A 192 18.88 0.73 17.63
C ASP A 192 19.58 0.40 16.30
N HIS A 193 18.81 -0.04 15.29
CA HIS A 193 19.30 -0.36 13.96
C HIS A 193 18.29 0.04 12.88
N ASN A 194 18.66 -0.12 11.60
CA ASN A 194 17.82 0.20 10.44
C ASN A 194 16.37 -0.29 10.62
N VAL A 195 15.41 0.61 10.43
CA VAL A 195 13.99 0.27 10.43
C VAL A 195 13.63 -0.27 9.05
N SER A 196 13.19 -1.53 9.00
CA SER A 196 12.98 -2.27 7.74
C SER A 196 11.60 -2.05 7.14
N CYS A 197 10.57 -2.06 8.00
CA CYS A 197 9.18 -1.93 7.57
C CYS A 197 8.35 -1.14 8.59
N VAL A 198 7.31 -0.50 8.10
CA VAL A 198 6.34 0.25 8.91
C VAL A 198 4.94 0.07 8.36
N ARG A 199 3.95 -0.12 9.25
CA ARG A 199 2.53 -0.25 8.88
C ARG A 199 1.65 0.43 9.91
N PHE A 200 0.58 1.09 9.45
CA PHE A 200 -0.51 1.51 10.35
C PHE A 200 -1.35 0.31 10.77
N LEU A 201 -1.90 0.37 11.96
CA LEU A 201 -3.05 -0.46 12.32
C LEU A 201 -4.30 0.05 11.57
N PRO A 202 -5.32 -0.81 11.33
CA PRO A 202 -6.50 -0.44 10.56
C PRO A 202 -7.27 0.78 11.12
N ALA A 203 -7.23 1.01 12.43
CA ALA A 203 -7.83 2.18 13.07
C ALA A 203 -7.09 3.50 12.76
N GLY A 204 -5.79 3.43 12.40
CA GLY A 204 -4.97 4.61 12.13
C GLY A 204 -4.29 5.23 13.35
N ASP A 205 -4.66 4.80 14.56
CA ASP A 205 -4.17 5.40 15.82
C ASP A 205 -2.77 4.91 16.21
N PHE A 206 -2.35 3.77 15.71
CA PHE A 206 -1.08 3.12 16.03
C PHE A 206 -0.30 2.73 14.77
N ILE A 207 1.02 2.64 14.95
CA ILE A 207 1.97 2.21 13.93
C ILE A 207 2.80 1.07 14.50
N LEU A 208 2.99 0.02 13.69
CA LEU A 208 3.97 -1.03 13.93
C LEU A 208 5.20 -0.79 13.07
N SER A 209 6.37 -0.98 13.65
CA SER A 209 7.66 -0.94 12.95
C SER A 209 8.49 -2.18 13.24
N SER A 210 9.23 -2.65 12.26
CA SER A 210 10.22 -3.71 12.40
C SER A 210 11.61 -3.23 12.06
N SER A 211 12.62 -3.80 12.69
CA SER A 211 13.99 -3.34 12.53
C SER A 211 14.99 -4.50 12.47
N ARG A 212 16.19 -4.17 12.02
CA ARG A 212 17.37 -5.05 12.08
C ARG A 212 17.90 -5.22 13.51
N ASP A 213 17.38 -4.49 14.50
CA ASP A 213 17.64 -4.70 15.92
C ASP A 213 16.86 -5.89 16.50
N GLN A 214 16.22 -6.73 15.67
CA GLN A 214 15.46 -7.93 16.01
C GLN A 214 14.12 -7.61 16.72
N SER A 215 13.80 -6.33 16.92
CA SER A 215 12.60 -5.90 17.62
C SER A 215 11.49 -5.43 16.67
N ILE A 216 10.25 -5.52 17.17
CA ILE A 216 9.10 -4.87 16.58
C ILE A 216 8.55 -3.92 17.64
N LYS A 217 8.20 -2.70 17.25
CA LYS A 217 7.71 -1.67 18.17
C LYS A 217 6.34 -1.16 17.74
N LEU A 218 5.48 -0.93 18.74
CA LEU A 218 4.17 -0.29 18.59
C LEU A 218 4.27 1.15 19.06
N TRP A 219 3.84 2.08 18.21
CA TRP A 219 3.89 3.52 18.45
C TRP A 219 2.49 4.11 18.41
N GLU A 220 2.22 5.03 19.30
CA GLU A 220 1.01 5.83 19.25
C GLU A 220 1.20 7.05 18.33
N VAL A 221 0.32 7.22 17.35
CA VAL A 221 0.40 8.30 16.36
C VAL A 221 0.23 9.67 17.01
N SER A 222 -0.71 9.77 17.96
CA SER A 222 -1.05 11.03 18.63
C SER A 222 0.08 11.61 19.46
N THR A 223 0.81 10.77 20.19
CA THR A 223 1.91 11.18 21.08
C THR A 223 3.28 11.04 20.43
N GLY A 224 3.45 10.03 19.57
CA GLY A 224 4.73 9.66 18.98
C GLY A 224 5.60 8.79 19.88
N PHE A 225 5.08 8.30 21.01
CA PHE A 225 5.83 7.43 21.92
C PHE A 225 5.69 5.96 21.55
N CYS A 226 6.77 5.21 21.81
CA CYS A 226 6.75 3.75 21.77
C CYS A 226 6.00 3.21 22.99
N ILE A 227 4.88 2.53 22.76
CA ILE A 227 4.07 1.96 23.83
C ILE A 227 4.55 0.56 24.19
N LYS A 228 4.97 -0.23 23.18
CA LYS A 228 5.29 -1.63 23.35
C LYS A 228 6.42 -2.08 22.45
N THR A 229 7.24 -3.00 22.95
CA THR A 229 8.28 -3.67 22.16
C THR A 229 8.04 -5.17 22.22
N TYR A 230 8.05 -5.81 21.06
CA TYR A 230 7.91 -7.26 20.89
C TYR A 230 9.28 -7.85 20.55
N LEU A 231 9.66 -8.87 21.29
CA LEU A 231 10.94 -9.57 21.14
C LEU A 231 10.66 -11.07 20.95
N GLY A 232 11.37 -11.67 19.98
CA GLY A 232 11.21 -13.10 19.69
C GLY A 232 12.04 -13.55 18.51
N HIS A 233 12.19 -12.73 17.47
CA HIS A 233 13.11 -13.00 16.38
C HIS A 233 14.56 -12.95 16.85
N THR A 234 15.38 -13.85 16.35
CA THR A 234 16.80 -13.95 16.68
C THR A 234 17.71 -13.22 15.69
N GLU A 235 17.13 -12.79 14.58
CA GLU A 235 17.81 -12.09 13.49
C GLU A 235 16.98 -10.91 12.98
N TRP A 236 17.46 -10.19 11.98
CA TRP A 236 16.82 -9.00 11.41
C TRP A 236 15.38 -9.25 10.98
N VAL A 237 14.45 -8.43 11.48
CA VAL A 237 13.04 -8.46 11.05
C VAL A 237 12.93 -7.68 9.73
N ARG A 238 12.51 -8.37 8.66
CA ARG A 238 12.47 -7.83 7.30
C ARG A 238 11.21 -7.06 6.99
N SER A 239 10.06 -7.66 7.29
CA SER A 239 8.76 -7.09 6.94
C SER A 239 7.73 -7.45 7.99
N LEU A 240 6.65 -6.68 8.00
CA LEU A 240 5.48 -6.95 8.83
C LEU A 240 4.19 -6.61 8.08
N THR A 241 3.11 -7.25 8.50
CA THR A 241 1.76 -7.04 7.99
C THR A 241 0.77 -7.15 9.14
N VAL A 242 -0.38 -6.50 8.98
CA VAL A 242 -1.47 -6.49 9.96
C VAL A 242 -2.69 -7.14 9.33
N ASN A 243 -3.47 -7.90 10.09
CA ASN A 243 -4.72 -8.46 9.61
C ASN A 243 -5.81 -7.37 9.47
N VAL A 244 -6.91 -7.72 8.80
CA VAL A 244 -7.99 -6.77 8.48
C VAL A 244 -8.62 -6.16 9.73
N ASP A 245 -8.73 -6.94 10.81
CA ASP A 245 -9.38 -6.52 12.05
C ASP A 245 -8.41 -5.78 13.00
N GLY A 246 -7.10 -5.79 12.71
CA GLY A 246 -6.08 -5.17 13.54
C GLY A 246 -5.75 -5.93 14.83
N SER A 247 -6.32 -7.11 15.04
CA SER A 247 -6.10 -7.92 16.27
C SER A 247 -4.78 -8.70 16.25
N LEU A 248 -4.32 -9.05 15.05
CA LEU A 248 -3.10 -9.82 14.81
C LEU A 248 -2.17 -9.07 13.84
N PHE A 249 -0.89 -9.29 14.04
CA PHE A 249 0.11 -8.93 13.04
C PHE A 249 1.11 -10.07 12.84
N ALA A 250 1.75 -10.11 11.70
CA ALA A 250 2.77 -11.09 11.37
C ALA A 250 4.06 -10.40 10.95
N SER A 251 5.18 -11.01 11.29
CA SER A 251 6.53 -10.56 10.93
C SER A 251 7.32 -11.68 10.31
N CYS A 252 8.27 -11.33 9.47
CA CYS A 252 9.22 -12.28 8.88
C CYS A 252 10.66 -11.79 9.06
N SER A 253 11.59 -12.73 9.11
CA SER A 253 12.96 -12.44 9.52
C SER A 253 14.03 -13.22 8.73
N ASN A 254 15.27 -12.79 8.95
CA ASN A 254 16.46 -13.52 8.51
C ASN A 254 16.62 -14.88 9.21
N ASP A 255 15.96 -15.09 10.36
CA ASP A 255 15.95 -16.36 11.10
C ASP A 255 15.10 -17.45 10.42
N GLU A 256 14.68 -17.22 9.16
CA GLU A 256 13.90 -18.15 8.33
C GLU A 256 12.49 -18.44 8.84
N THR A 257 12.03 -17.70 9.87
CA THR A 257 10.70 -17.86 10.47
C THR A 257 9.75 -16.74 10.12
N VAL A 258 8.46 -17.06 10.21
CA VAL A 258 7.36 -16.11 10.28
C VAL A 258 6.72 -16.23 11.64
N MET A 259 6.56 -15.12 12.35
CA MET A 259 5.92 -15.10 13.67
C MET A 259 4.60 -14.33 13.60
N VAL A 260 3.60 -14.85 14.27
CA VAL A 260 2.28 -14.23 14.41
C VAL A 260 2.08 -13.78 15.84
N TRP A 261 1.64 -12.55 16.00
CA TRP A 261 1.56 -11.84 17.26
C TRP A 261 0.15 -11.32 17.51
N GLY A 262 -0.26 -11.26 18.77
CA GLY A 262 -1.39 -10.46 19.21
C GLY A 262 -0.92 -9.10 19.74
N LEU A 263 -1.72 -8.07 19.61
CA LEU A 263 -1.36 -6.74 20.12
C LEU A 263 -1.16 -6.72 21.64
N GLU A 264 -1.91 -7.52 22.38
CA GLU A 264 -1.86 -7.56 23.85
C GLU A 264 -0.61 -8.28 24.37
N ALA A 265 -0.21 -9.38 23.73
CA ALA A 265 0.90 -10.21 24.17
C ALA A 265 2.25 -9.67 23.63
N THR A 266 3.32 -9.87 24.40
CA THR A 266 4.69 -9.56 23.98
C THR A 266 5.42 -10.76 23.37
N GLN A 267 4.84 -11.95 23.50
CA GLN A 267 5.36 -13.19 22.93
C GLN A 267 4.58 -13.57 21.67
N PRO A 268 5.21 -14.25 20.69
CA PRO A 268 4.52 -14.72 19.51
C PRO A 268 3.47 -15.78 19.87
N ILE A 269 2.32 -15.71 19.24
CA ILE A 269 1.24 -16.71 19.40
C ILE A 269 1.60 -17.99 18.65
N VAL A 270 2.18 -17.84 17.46
CA VAL A 270 2.55 -18.95 16.56
C VAL A 270 3.86 -18.60 15.88
N ILE A 271 4.72 -19.61 15.74
CA ILE A 271 5.95 -19.56 14.95
C ILE A 271 5.80 -20.52 13.78
N LEU A 272 5.89 -20.00 12.56
CA LEU A 272 5.80 -20.77 11.33
C LEU A 272 7.21 -20.97 10.79
N SER A 273 7.67 -22.20 10.80
CA SER A 273 8.99 -22.60 10.32
C SER A 273 8.87 -23.52 9.12
N GLY A 274 9.84 -23.42 8.20
CA GLY A 274 9.87 -24.27 7.02
C GLY A 274 10.54 -23.65 5.81
N HIS A 275 10.70 -22.30 5.74
CA HIS A 275 11.58 -21.70 4.74
C HIS A 275 13.03 -22.18 4.97
N GLU A 276 13.76 -22.33 3.88
CA GLU A 276 15.15 -22.81 3.87
C GLU A 276 16.16 -21.66 3.78
N ASN A 277 15.67 -20.42 3.78
CA ASN A 277 16.48 -19.21 3.72
C ASN A 277 15.64 -18.01 4.22
N VAL A 278 16.27 -16.85 4.32
CA VAL A 278 15.68 -15.57 4.73
C VAL A 278 14.29 -15.36 4.14
N VAL A 279 13.33 -15.01 4.99
CA VAL A 279 11.97 -14.61 4.57
C VAL A 279 11.95 -13.10 4.36
N GLU A 280 11.68 -12.67 3.13
CA GLU A 280 11.74 -11.26 2.73
C GLU A 280 10.43 -10.52 3.01
N THR A 281 9.29 -11.17 2.81
CA THR A 281 7.98 -10.53 3.00
C THR A 281 6.90 -11.49 3.46
N VAL A 282 5.88 -10.91 4.07
CA VAL A 282 4.70 -11.60 4.59
C VAL A 282 3.43 -10.78 4.30
N ALA A 283 2.33 -11.46 4.01
CA ALA A 283 1.03 -10.85 3.75
C ALA A 283 -0.11 -11.67 4.35
N PHE A 284 -1.08 -11.04 5.04
CA PHE A 284 -2.32 -11.68 5.45
C PHE A 284 -3.25 -11.86 4.27
N ALA A 285 -3.98 -12.97 4.27
CA ALA A 285 -5.05 -13.23 3.30
C ALA A 285 -6.22 -12.25 3.52
N ASN A 286 -6.80 -11.77 2.42
CA ASN A 286 -8.04 -11.02 2.49
C ASN A 286 -9.24 -11.97 2.70
N LYS A 287 -10.43 -11.41 3.00
CA LYS A 287 -11.63 -12.20 3.32
C LYS A 287 -12.00 -13.18 2.21
N GLU A 288 -11.85 -12.79 0.97
CA GLU A 288 -12.14 -13.60 -0.22
C GLU A 288 -11.16 -14.79 -0.35
N ALA A 289 -9.87 -14.55 -0.10
CA ALA A 289 -8.86 -15.60 -0.09
C ALA A 289 -9.06 -16.59 1.07
N ILE A 290 -9.43 -16.08 2.25
CA ILE A 290 -9.77 -16.92 3.42
C ILE A 290 -10.91 -17.88 3.04
N ALA A 291 -11.99 -17.39 2.44
CA ALA A 291 -13.13 -18.21 2.02
C ALA A 291 -12.72 -19.31 1.01
N LEU A 292 -11.86 -18.97 0.06
CA LEU A 292 -11.37 -19.92 -0.94
C LEU A 292 -10.46 -20.99 -0.32
N LEU A 293 -9.51 -20.60 0.54
CA LEU A 293 -8.58 -21.52 1.18
C LEU A 293 -9.29 -22.48 2.15
N LEU A 294 -10.33 -22.00 2.85
CA LEU A 294 -11.20 -22.85 3.67
C LEU A 294 -11.92 -23.92 2.86
N THR A 295 -12.48 -23.54 1.71
CA THR A 295 -13.16 -24.53 0.84
C THR A 295 -12.20 -25.61 0.32
N SER A 296 -10.96 -25.25 0.05
CA SER A 296 -9.90 -26.17 -0.35
C SER A 296 -9.48 -27.09 0.78
N LYS A 297 -9.35 -26.55 2.00
CA LYS A 297 -9.00 -27.30 3.22
C LYS A 297 -10.06 -28.33 3.60
N ASN A 298 -11.35 -27.93 3.58
CA ASN A 298 -12.46 -28.82 3.93
C ASN A 298 -12.58 -30.02 2.99
N LYS A 299 -12.16 -29.86 1.71
CA LYS A 299 -12.08 -31.00 0.76
C LYS A 299 -11.02 -32.03 1.17
N ASN A 300 -9.98 -31.62 1.87
CA ASN A 300 -8.89 -32.49 2.35
C ASN A 300 -9.17 -33.15 3.71
N GLY A 301 -10.34 -32.90 4.32
CA GLY A 301 -10.79 -33.57 5.56
C GLY A 301 -10.08 -33.11 6.84
N GLU A 302 -9.43 -31.94 6.83
CA GLU A 302 -8.82 -31.38 8.03
C GLU A 302 -9.87 -30.69 8.93
N GLU A 303 -9.94 -31.09 10.21
CA GLU A 303 -10.88 -30.52 11.18
C GLU A 303 -10.47 -29.09 11.60
N GLU A 304 -11.44 -28.18 11.64
CA GLU A 304 -11.25 -26.84 12.22
C GLU A 304 -11.09 -26.89 13.72
N LYS A 305 -10.10 -26.18 14.28
CA LYS A 305 -10.05 -25.89 15.70
C LYS A 305 -11.21 -24.95 16.05
N ARG A 306 -12.22 -25.47 16.71
CA ARG A 306 -13.43 -24.76 17.12
C ARG A 306 -13.07 -23.51 17.94
N GLY A 307 -13.57 -22.35 17.53
CA GLY A 307 -13.60 -21.11 18.33
C GLY A 307 -12.69 -19.96 17.92
N LYS A 308 -11.89 -20.09 16.86
CA LYS A 308 -11.09 -18.96 16.31
C LYS A 308 -11.44 -18.71 14.86
N CYS A 309 -11.50 -17.42 14.46
CA CYS A 309 -11.64 -17.05 13.07
C CYS A 309 -10.45 -17.59 12.26
N PRO A 310 -10.70 -18.21 11.11
CA PRO A 310 -9.62 -18.72 10.26
C PRO A 310 -8.76 -17.59 9.72
N GLU A 311 -7.45 -17.75 9.81
CA GLU A 311 -6.47 -16.79 9.32
C GLU A 311 -5.40 -17.50 8.52
N PHE A 312 -5.07 -16.96 7.36
CA PHE A 312 -4.03 -17.49 6.47
C PHE A 312 -3.02 -16.40 6.14
N ILE A 313 -1.77 -16.82 5.99
CA ILE A 313 -0.65 -15.95 5.68
C ILE A 313 0.11 -16.51 4.49
N ALA A 314 0.51 -15.62 3.59
CA ALA A 314 1.50 -15.90 2.58
C ALA A 314 2.86 -15.34 3.02
N SER A 315 3.92 -16.08 2.80
CA SER A 315 5.31 -15.64 2.99
C SER A 315 6.15 -15.95 1.78
N SER A 316 7.17 -15.15 1.53
CA SER A 316 8.13 -15.43 0.46
C SER A 316 9.55 -15.10 0.87
N GLY A 317 10.50 -15.79 0.27
CA GLY A 317 11.87 -15.72 0.72
C GLY A 317 12.94 -15.90 -0.36
N ARG A 318 14.17 -15.96 0.11
CA ARG A 318 15.35 -16.18 -0.72
C ARG A 318 15.49 -17.62 -1.18
N ASP A 319 14.75 -18.55 -0.61
CA ASP A 319 14.60 -19.93 -1.07
C ASP A 319 13.80 -20.04 -2.38
N LYS A 320 13.42 -18.89 -3.00
CA LYS A 320 12.67 -18.78 -4.26
C LYS A 320 11.26 -19.35 -4.20
N THR A 321 10.77 -19.62 -2.98
CA THR A 321 9.43 -20.18 -2.76
C THR A 321 8.49 -19.14 -2.15
N ILE A 322 7.20 -19.34 -2.40
CA ILE A 322 6.12 -18.67 -1.69
C ILE A 322 5.37 -19.76 -0.94
N ARG A 323 5.06 -19.54 0.31
CA ARG A 323 4.35 -20.49 1.16
C ARG A 323 3.07 -19.89 1.69
N ILE A 324 2.00 -20.68 1.70
CA ILE A 324 0.72 -20.31 2.29
C ILE A 324 0.55 -21.14 3.57
N TRP A 325 0.27 -20.46 4.66
CA TRP A 325 0.19 -21.04 5.99
C TRP A 325 -1.19 -20.90 6.58
N ASP A 326 -1.63 -21.94 7.28
CA ASP A 326 -2.72 -21.87 8.24
C ASP A 326 -2.14 -21.43 9.59
N VAL A 327 -2.56 -20.24 10.04
CA VAL A 327 -2.01 -19.62 11.26
C VAL A 327 -2.24 -20.48 12.49
N TRP A 328 -3.46 -20.99 12.65
CA TRP A 328 -3.83 -21.67 13.89
C TRP A 328 -3.32 -23.11 14.00
N ASN A 329 -3.14 -23.76 12.87
CA ASN A 329 -2.55 -25.11 12.84
C ASN A 329 -1.03 -25.08 12.74
N GLY A 330 -0.44 -23.93 12.36
CA GLY A 330 1.00 -23.80 12.12
C GLY A 330 1.49 -24.59 10.90
N SER A 331 0.57 -25.04 10.03
CA SER A 331 0.87 -25.92 8.90
C SER A 331 1.02 -25.14 7.59
N CYS A 332 1.97 -25.55 6.76
CA CYS A 332 2.10 -25.06 5.40
C CYS A 332 1.10 -25.79 4.48
N LEU A 333 0.14 -25.04 3.93
CA LEU A 333 -0.90 -25.61 3.06
C LEU A 333 -0.44 -25.74 1.62
N LEU A 334 0.35 -24.77 1.14
CA LEU A 334 0.71 -24.69 -0.26
C LEU A 334 2.12 -24.12 -0.40
N ILE A 335 2.90 -24.70 -1.30
CA ILE A 335 4.23 -24.21 -1.69
C ILE A 335 4.20 -23.90 -3.18
N LEU A 336 4.32 -22.60 -3.52
CA LEU A 336 4.38 -22.16 -4.90
C LEU A 336 5.85 -22.04 -5.32
N ARG A 337 6.20 -22.84 -6.33
CA ARG A 337 7.55 -22.87 -6.88
C ARG A 337 7.54 -22.42 -8.33
N GLY A 338 8.58 -21.70 -8.73
CA GLY A 338 8.72 -21.30 -10.12
C GLY A 338 9.56 -20.05 -10.35
N HIS A 339 9.70 -19.15 -9.38
CA HIS A 339 10.66 -18.06 -9.50
C HIS A 339 12.10 -18.60 -9.55
N ASP A 340 12.94 -17.97 -10.37
CA ASP A 340 14.31 -18.39 -10.61
C ASP A 340 15.31 -17.72 -9.65
N ASN A 341 14.84 -16.68 -8.92
CA ASN A 341 15.61 -15.94 -7.94
C ASN A 341 14.74 -15.54 -6.73
N TRP A 342 15.30 -14.77 -5.78
CA TRP A 342 14.65 -14.33 -4.54
C TRP A 342 13.31 -13.65 -4.80
N VAL A 343 12.30 -14.03 -4.05
CA VAL A 343 10.97 -13.40 -4.11
C VAL A 343 10.92 -12.26 -3.09
N LYS A 344 10.82 -11.02 -3.59
CA LYS A 344 10.98 -9.80 -2.78
C LYS A 344 9.69 -9.28 -2.19
N SER A 345 8.59 -9.37 -2.92
CA SER A 345 7.31 -8.87 -2.45
C SER A 345 6.16 -9.71 -2.95
N ILE A 346 5.13 -9.86 -2.11
CA ILE A 346 3.91 -10.58 -2.41
C ILE A 346 2.69 -9.77 -1.95
N LEU A 347 1.58 -9.96 -2.64
CA LEU A 347 0.28 -9.43 -2.22
C LEU A 347 -0.85 -10.34 -2.67
N PHE A 348 -1.93 -10.40 -1.90
CA PHE A 348 -3.16 -11.04 -2.31
C PHE A 348 -3.94 -10.11 -3.25
N HIS A 349 -4.42 -10.67 -4.35
CA HIS A 349 -5.32 -9.97 -5.25
C HIS A 349 -6.68 -9.73 -4.56
N PRO A 350 -7.36 -8.59 -4.79
CA PRO A 350 -8.66 -8.31 -4.16
C PRO A 350 -9.74 -9.37 -4.38
N SER A 351 -9.69 -10.10 -5.51
CA SER A 351 -10.62 -11.22 -5.76
C SER A 351 -10.42 -12.43 -4.85
N GLY A 352 -9.34 -12.47 -4.06
CA GLY A 352 -8.99 -13.61 -3.21
C GLY A 352 -8.53 -14.88 -3.96
N LYS A 353 -8.72 -14.96 -5.28
CA LYS A 353 -8.35 -16.12 -6.08
C LYS A 353 -6.86 -16.21 -6.40
N TYR A 354 -6.21 -15.04 -6.48
CA TYR A 354 -4.84 -14.92 -6.94
C TYR A 354 -3.92 -14.31 -5.90
N LEU A 355 -2.65 -14.72 -5.93
CA LEU A 355 -1.53 -14.08 -5.29
C LEU A 355 -0.62 -13.49 -6.37
N ILE A 356 -0.08 -12.31 -6.16
CA ILE A 356 0.88 -11.66 -7.06
C ILE A 356 2.21 -11.57 -6.34
N SER A 357 3.29 -11.87 -7.05
CA SER A 357 4.66 -11.83 -6.52
C SER A 357 5.60 -11.14 -7.50
N CYS A 358 6.65 -10.53 -6.96
CA CYS A 358 7.77 -10.04 -7.74
C CYS A 358 9.10 -10.59 -7.22
N SER A 359 10.09 -10.64 -8.10
CA SER A 359 11.35 -11.29 -7.82
C SER A 359 12.56 -10.59 -8.44
N ASP A 360 13.74 -10.95 -7.92
CA ASP A 360 15.03 -10.60 -8.50
C ASP A 360 15.27 -11.32 -9.87
N ASP A 361 14.37 -12.22 -10.30
CA ASP A 361 14.37 -12.76 -11.66
C ASP A 361 13.75 -11.79 -12.69
N LYS A 362 13.46 -10.53 -12.31
CA LYS A 362 12.86 -9.46 -13.14
C LYS A 362 11.43 -9.76 -13.59
N SER A 363 10.77 -10.75 -13.03
CA SER A 363 9.42 -11.12 -13.38
C SER A 363 8.41 -10.77 -12.30
N ILE A 364 7.18 -10.52 -12.74
CA ILE A 364 5.99 -10.48 -11.89
C ILE A 364 5.16 -11.72 -12.24
N ARG A 365 4.78 -12.50 -11.23
CA ARG A 365 3.98 -13.71 -11.41
C ARG A 365 2.66 -13.63 -10.67
N VAL A 366 1.64 -14.20 -11.30
CA VAL A 366 0.30 -14.35 -10.73
C VAL A 366 0.06 -15.84 -10.50
N TRP A 367 -0.32 -16.18 -9.29
CA TRP A 367 -0.53 -17.56 -8.86
C TRP A 367 -2.00 -17.78 -8.55
N ASP A 368 -2.58 -18.86 -9.09
CA ASP A 368 -3.93 -19.28 -8.73
C ASP A 368 -3.85 -20.12 -7.45
N LEU A 369 -4.49 -19.64 -6.39
CA LEU A 369 -4.48 -20.30 -5.08
C LEU A 369 -5.27 -21.59 -5.05
N SER A 370 -6.20 -21.79 -5.98
CA SER A 370 -7.01 -23.02 -6.09
C SER A 370 -6.24 -24.19 -6.71
N SER A 371 -5.39 -23.89 -7.70
CA SER A 371 -4.60 -24.91 -8.41
C SER A 371 -3.15 -24.99 -7.92
N GLY A 372 -2.67 -23.99 -7.19
CA GLY A 372 -1.27 -23.87 -6.77
C GLY A 372 -0.31 -23.63 -7.94
N SER A 373 -0.80 -23.24 -9.11
CA SER A 373 0.00 -23.04 -10.31
C SER A 373 0.12 -21.58 -10.72
N SER A 374 1.15 -21.27 -11.52
CA SER A 374 1.32 -19.92 -12.07
C SER A 374 0.29 -19.68 -13.18
N ALA A 375 -0.69 -18.81 -12.91
CA ALA A 375 -1.72 -18.42 -13.87
C ALA A 375 -1.18 -17.48 -14.95
N LYS A 376 -0.25 -16.60 -14.58
CA LYS A 376 0.32 -15.60 -15.50
C LYS A 376 1.74 -15.21 -15.11
N LYS A 377 2.54 -14.88 -16.12
CA LYS A 377 3.92 -14.41 -15.94
C LYS A 377 4.13 -13.17 -16.79
N LEU A 378 4.64 -12.11 -16.20
CA LEU A 378 5.19 -10.96 -16.88
C LEU A 378 6.72 -11.07 -16.79
N LEU A 379 7.32 -11.61 -17.84
CA LEU A 379 8.77 -11.75 -17.94
C LEU A 379 9.36 -10.40 -18.36
N ASP A 380 10.57 -10.11 -17.90
CA ASP A 380 11.29 -8.87 -18.18
C ASP A 380 10.44 -7.61 -17.91
N ALA A 381 9.63 -7.67 -16.85
CA ALA A 381 8.78 -6.55 -16.46
C ALA A 381 9.60 -5.28 -16.15
N HIS A 382 10.85 -5.45 -15.67
CA HIS A 382 11.81 -4.39 -15.47
C HIS A 382 13.20 -4.79 -16.01
N GLY A 383 14.06 -3.79 -16.22
CA GLY A 383 15.44 -3.99 -16.66
C GLY A 383 16.34 -4.63 -15.58
N HIS A 384 15.95 -4.54 -14.31
CA HIS A 384 16.69 -5.06 -13.15
C HIS A 384 15.73 -5.69 -12.13
N PHE A 385 16.24 -6.13 -10.97
CA PHE A 385 15.48 -6.75 -9.88
C PHE A 385 14.27 -5.92 -9.46
N ILE A 386 13.15 -6.58 -9.22
CA ILE A 386 11.92 -5.95 -8.76
C ILE A 386 11.84 -6.11 -7.24
N LEU A 387 11.89 -4.99 -6.52
CA LEU A 387 11.95 -5.00 -5.07
C LEU A 387 10.57 -4.95 -4.42
N THR A 388 9.62 -4.29 -5.06
CA THR A 388 8.31 -4.02 -4.45
C THR A 388 7.19 -4.01 -5.47
N ILE A 389 6.01 -4.45 -5.03
CA ILE A 389 4.75 -4.32 -5.74
C ILE A 389 3.69 -3.77 -4.80
N ALA A 390 2.77 -2.98 -5.34
CA ALA A 390 1.60 -2.52 -4.62
C ALA A 390 0.38 -2.54 -5.56
N MET A 391 -0.78 -2.87 -5.02
CA MET A 391 -2.03 -2.86 -5.78
C MET A 391 -2.92 -1.72 -5.29
N ASN A 392 -3.57 -1.07 -6.24
CA ASN A 392 -4.53 -0.02 -5.91
C ASN A 392 -5.78 -0.67 -5.27
N PRO A 393 -6.24 -0.15 -4.11
CA PRO A 393 -7.38 -0.74 -3.40
C PRO A 393 -8.73 -0.53 -4.11
N ARG A 394 -8.83 0.44 -5.03
CA ARG A 394 -10.08 0.82 -5.70
C ARG A 394 -10.11 0.52 -7.19
N TYR A 395 -8.98 0.65 -7.86
CA TYR A 395 -8.87 0.50 -9.31
C TYR A 395 -8.00 -0.71 -9.66
N PRO A 396 -8.23 -1.38 -10.77
CA PRO A 396 -7.45 -2.52 -11.20
C PRO A 396 -6.08 -2.09 -11.76
N LEU A 397 -5.24 -1.54 -10.89
CA LEU A 397 -3.89 -1.07 -11.19
C LEU A 397 -2.88 -1.70 -10.25
N LEU A 398 -1.78 -2.18 -10.81
CA LEU A 398 -0.61 -2.64 -10.08
C LEU A 398 0.55 -1.69 -10.32
N ALA A 399 1.28 -1.33 -9.28
CA ALA A 399 2.55 -0.62 -9.38
C ALA A 399 3.70 -1.56 -9.02
N SER A 400 4.83 -1.47 -9.71
CA SER A 400 6.06 -2.17 -9.39
C SER A 400 7.24 -1.23 -9.34
N GLY A 401 8.12 -1.40 -8.37
CA GLY A 401 9.35 -0.62 -8.20
C GLY A 401 10.58 -1.51 -8.28
N SER A 402 11.63 -1.01 -8.90
CA SER A 402 12.82 -1.80 -9.26
C SER A 402 14.14 -1.10 -8.89
N VAL A 403 15.20 -1.90 -8.87
CA VAL A 403 16.57 -1.45 -8.79
C VAL A 403 16.99 -0.63 -10.01
N ASP A 404 16.27 -0.75 -11.15
CA ASP A 404 16.49 0.10 -12.33
C ASP A 404 16.05 1.56 -12.14
N LYS A 405 15.61 1.92 -10.90
CA LYS A 405 15.18 3.27 -10.48
C LYS A 405 13.86 3.71 -11.10
N SER A 406 13.17 2.81 -11.79
CA SER A 406 11.88 3.06 -12.42
C SER A 406 10.72 2.51 -11.59
N ILE A 407 9.56 3.13 -11.79
CA ILE A 407 8.28 2.62 -11.30
C ILE A 407 7.41 2.39 -12.52
N LYS A 408 6.84 1.20 -12.64
CA LYS A 408 5.92 0.87 -13.73
C LYS A 408 4.51 0.65 -13.20
N ILE A 409 3.53 1.19 -13.92
CA ILE A 409 2.11 1.02 -13.64
C ILE A 409 1.52 0.07 -14.67
N TRP A 410 0.85 -0.97 -14.21
CA TRP A 410 0.24 -2.02 -15.02
C TRP A 410 -1.28 -1.95 -14.90
N GLU A 411 -1.97 -1.98 -16.02
CA GLU A 411 -3.42 -2.15 -16.03
C GLU A 411 -3.76 -3.63 -15.80
N CYS A 412 -4.72 -3.86 -14.92
CA CYS A 412 -5.27 -5.18 -14.64
C CYS A 412 -6.62 -5.32 -15.37
N ARG A 413 -6.68 -6.16 -16.41
CA ARG A 413 -7.88 -6.41 -17.24
C ARG A 413 -8.13 -7.89 -17.39
#